data_2405f702275b3d5790f79ba4eece834f
#
_entry.id   2405f702275b3d5790f79ba4eece834f
#
_cell.length_a   1.000
_cell.length_b   1.000
_cell.length_c   1.000
_cell.angle_alpha   90.00
_cell.angle_beta   90.00
_cell.angle_gamma   90.00
#
_symmetry.space_group_name_H-M   'P 1'
#
loop_
_entity.id
_entity.type
_entity.pdbx_description
1 polymer ?
#
loop_
_entity_poly.entity_id
_entity_poly.type
_entity_poly.pdbx_seq_one_letter_code
_entity_poly.pdbx_strand_id
1 'polypeptide(L)'
;KMHGLGNDFVFLEDKNGADKDFSQLAVKMCAPHTGIGADGIIVIVPSDKADVRMRIINADGSEAEMCGNGIRCFAKYVYDNGIIDKKEFAVETLAGIMKPKVTVGDDGKVSLVTINMGKPFTDRAQIPMEGPSGPVIDEPIEIDGKTYNITSLLMGVPHTMTYVKDVDAVDLHELGPKFETYKAFPRKTNMNFVQVIDDHTIKVHTWERGAGATLACGTGSCACAVGSFLNGFTGRSVDVQ
;
A
#
# COMPACT_ATOMS: atom_id res chain seq x y z
N LYS A 1 8.66 -0.12 18.10
CA LYS A 1 8.00 -0.97 17.10
C LYS A 1 6.59 -0.46 16.88
N MET A 2 6.15 -0.34 15.63
CA MET A 2 4.81 0.14 15.24
C MET A 2 4.29 -0.70 14.08
N HIS A 3 3.00 -0.66 13.84
CA HIS A 3 2.40 -1.29 12.68
C HIS A 3 1.31 -0.41 12.05
N GLY A 4 1.14 -0.54 10.72
CA GLY A 4 0.00 -0.04 9.98
C GLY A 4 -0.79 -1.24 9.45
N LEU A 5 -1.96 -1.52 10.05
CA LEU A 5 -2.83 -2.63 9.65
C LEU A 5 -2.11 -4.00 9.62
N GLY A 6 -1.32 -4.30 10.65
CA GLY A 6 -0.59 -5.56 10.78
C GLY A 6 0.80 -5.57 10.14
N ASN A 7 1.08 -4.75 9.13
CA ASN A 7 2.41 -4.60 8.55
C ASN A 7 3.30 -3.80 9.50
N ASP A 8 4.30 -4.43 10.09
CA ASP A 8 5.01 -3.92 11.25
C ASP A 8 6.50 -3.62 11.02
N PHE A 9 6.97 -2.58 11.73
CA PHE A 9 8.31 -2.06 11.55
C PHE A 9 8.97 -1.74 12.88
N VAL A 10 10.29 -2.00 12.96
CA VAL A 10 11.14 -1.49 14.02
C VAL A 10 11.72 -0.14 13.60
N PHE A 11 11.58 0.88 14.45
CA PHE A 11 12.03 2.24 14.17
C PHE A 11 13.40 2.48 14.77
N LEU A 12 14.29 3.10 13.99
CA LEU A 12 15.63 3.50 14.38
C LEU A 12 15.86 4.96 14.02
N GLU A 13 16.52 5.69 14.90
CA GLU A 13 17.01 7.04 14.62
C GLU A 13 18.53 6.99 14.42
N ASP A 14 19.01 7.44 13.27
CA ASP A 14 20.44 7.52 13.00
C ASP A 14 20.80 8.82 12.27
N LYS A 15 21.31 9.79 13.02
CA LYS A 15 21.72 11.10 12.49
C LYS A 15 22.86 11.02 11.47
N ASN A 16 23.59 9.90 11.43
CA ASN A 16 24.68 9.65 10.50
C ASN A 16 24.36 8.50 9.52
N GLY A 17 23.09 8.07 9.46
CA GLY A 17 22.65 6.87 8.76
C GLY A 17 22.29 7.04 7.29
N ALA A 18 22.46 8.24 6.72
CA ALA A 18 22.00 8.52 5.35
C ALA A 18 22.56 7.53 4.30
N ASP A 19 23.86 7.20 4.42
CA ASP A 19 24.57 6.34 3.47
C ASP A 19 24.98 4.98 4.06
N LYS A 20 24.56 4.65 5.29
CA LYS A 20 24.87 3.35 5.90
C LYS A 20 24.09 2.22 5.24
N ASP A 21 24.74 1.05 5.14
CA ASP A 21 24.07 -0.20 4.80
C ASP A 21 23.41 -0.80 6.05
N PHE A 22 22.09 -0.88 6.04
CA PHE A 22 21.28 -1.47 7.11
C PHE A 22 20.80 -2.88 6.79
N SER A 23 21.15 -3.47 5.63
CA SER A 23 20.66 -4.77 5.16
C SER A 23 20.87 -5.87 6.21
N GLN A 24 22.11 -6.04 6.69
CA GLN A 24 22.44 -7.05 7.69
C GLN A 24 21.74 -6.80 9.04
N LEU A 25 21.55 -5.54 9.40
CA LEU A 25 20.87 -5.19 10.64
C LEU A 25 19.39 -5.54 10.53
N ALA A 26 18.74 -5.22 9.41
CA ALA A 26 17.35 -5.56 9.15
C ALA A 26 17.10 -7.05 9.24
N VAL A 27 17.92 -7.86 8.54
CA VAL A 27 17.82 -9.34 8.59
C VAL A 27 17.88 -9.87 10.03
N LYS A 28 18.80 -9.35 10.85
CA LYS A 28 18.96 -9.80 12.24
C LYS A 28 17.80 -9.31 13.13
N MET A 29 17.40 -8.04 13.00
CA MET A 29 16.36 -7.46 13.85
C MET A 29 14.98 -8.02 13.52
N CYS A 30 14.69 -8.27 12.24
CA CYS A 30 13.40 -8.76 11.80
C CYS A 30 13.21 -10.27 11.98
N ALA A 31 14.25 -11.03 12.32
CA ALA A 31 14.14 -12.46 12.56
C ALA A 31 13.10 -12.78 13.66
N PRO A 32 12.07 -13.63 13.39
CA PRO A 32 10.91 -13.77 14.30
C PRO A 32 11.25 -14.33 15.68
N HIS A 33 12.25 -15.22 15.77
CA HIS A 33 12.54 -15.96 17.02
C HIS A 33 13.85 -15.55 17.69
N THR A 34 14.74 -14.90 16.95
CA THR A 34 16.09 -14.56 17.43
C THR A 34 16.36 -13.05 17.41
N GLY A 35 15.48 -12.28 16.77
CA GLY A 35 15.48 -10.83 16.74
C GLY A 35 14.24 -10.24 17.43
N ILE A 36 13.88 -9.01 17.06
CA ILE A 36 12.66 -8.34 17.53
C ILE A 36 11.43 -8.91 16.81
N GLY A 37 11.62 -9.40 15.59
CA GLY A 37 10.56 -9.85 14.68
C GLY A 37 9.77 -8.67 14.10
N ALA A 38 9.82 -8.46 12.79
CA ALA A 38 9.06 -7.45 12.06
C ALA A 38 9.16 -7.71 10.56
N ASP A 39 8.31 -7.03 9.77
CA ASP A 39 8.36 -7.06 8.31
C ASP A 39 9.53 -6.23 7.76
N GLY A 40 10.05 -5.29 8.55
CA GLY A 40 11.18 -4.47 8.19
C GLY A 40 11.62 -3.52 9.31
N ILE A 41 12.65 -2.75 9.00
CA ILE A 41 13.05 -1.60 9.82
C ILE A 41 12.80 -0.30 9.06
N ILE A 42 12.43 0.74 9.79
CA ILE A 42 12.34 2.11 9.27
C ILE A 42 13.39 2.94 9.98
N VAL A 43 14.29 3.54 9.20
CA VAL A 43 15.38 4.40 9.73
C VAL A 43 15.05 5.85 9.44
N ILE A 44 15.04 6.66 10.50
CA ILE A 44 14.88 8.11 10.45
C ILE A 44 16.26 8.71 10.31
N VAL A 45 16.52 9.42 9.22
CA VAL A 45 17.79 10.08 8.96
C VAL A 45 17.57 11.53 8.53
N PRO A 46 18.57 12.43 8.69
CA PRO A 46 18.50 13.78 8.15
C PRO A 46 18.33 13.78 6.62
N SER A 47 17.78 14.87 6.09
CA SER A 47 17.65 15.12 4.64
C SER A 47 18.12 16.53 4.31
N ASP A 48 18.80 16.68 3.17
CA ASP A 48 19.11 17.98 2.58
C ASP A 48 18.02 18.48 1.60
N LYS A 49 17.02 17.62 1.32
CA LYS A 49 15.97 17.87 0.31
C LYS A 49 14.57 18.00 0.90
N ALA A 50 14.42 17.60 2.17
CA ALA A 50 13.13 17.55 2.85
C ALA A 50 13.31 17.84 4.35
N ASP A 51 12.23 17.87 5.12
CA ASP A 51 12.30 18.06 6.57
C ASP A 51 13.00 16.87 7.26
N VAL A 52 12.84 15.67 6.69
CA VAL A 52 13.41 14.42 7.21
C VAL A 52 13.42 13.37 6.08
N ARG A 53 14.27 12.34 6.20
CA ARG A 53 14.31 11.21 5.25
C ARG A 53 13.90 9.91 5.93
N MET A 54 13.08 9.13 5.25
CA MET A 54 12.68 7.78 5.62
C MET A 54 13.41 6.77 4.75
N ARG A 55 14.08 5.81 5.37
CA ARG A 55 14.61 4.62 4.71
C ARG A 55 13.86 3.39 5.23
N ILE A 56 13.44 2.52 4.33
CA ILE A 56 12.72 1.29 4.66
C ILE A 56 13.56 0.12 4.20
N ILE A 57 13.96 -0.73 5.12
CA ILE A 57 14.70 -1.96 4.79
C ILE A 57 13.84 -3.15 5.22
N ASN A 58 13.49 -3.98 4.26
CA ASN A 58 12.67 -5.18 4.45
C ASN A 58 13.42 -6.23 5.30
N ALA A 59 12.68 -7.23 5.78
CA ALA A 59 13.24 -8.32 6.57
C ALA A 59 14.29 -9.17 5.81
N ASP A 60 14.25 -9.17 4.47
CA ASP A 60 15.26 -9.82 3.62
C ASP A 60 16.53 -8.98 3.39
N GLY A 61 16.57 -7.74 3.91
CA GLY A 61 17.66 -6.79 3.75
C GLY A 61 17.57 -5.88 2.52
N SER A 62 16.58 -6.05 1.66
CA SER A 62 16.34 -5.17 0.52
C SER A 62 15.80 -3.81 0.97
N GLU A 63 16.18 -2.72 0.30
CA GLU A 63 15.64 -1.38 0.58
C GLU A 63 14.43 -1.10 -0.32
N ALA A 64 13.30 -0.78 0.29
CA ALA A 64 12.07 -0.45 -0.41
C ALA A 64 11.99 1.03 -0.78
N GLU A 65 11.44 1.33 -1.94
CA GLU A 65 11.28 2.71 -2.41
C GLU A 65 10.29 3.50 -1.56
N MET A 66 9.16 2.90 -1.19
CA MET A 66 8.10 3.47 -0.36
C MET A 66 7.16 2.37 0.17
N CYS A 67 6.54 2.62 1.31
CA CYS A 67 5.47 1.80 1.86
C CYS A 67 4.37 2.69 2.45
N GLY A 68 3.14 2.54 1.98
CA GLY A 68 2.00 3.33 2.45
C GLY A 68 1.69 3.12 3.94
N ASN A 69 1.88 1.90 4.47
CA ASN A 69 1.76 1.60 5.89
C ASN A 69 2.93 2.22 6.68
N GLY A 70 4.15 2.04 6.16
CA GLY A 70 5.37 2.57 6.77
C GLY A 70 5.38 4.08 6.91
N ILE A 71 4.97 4.83 5.85
CA ILE A 71 4.96 6.30 5.90
C ILE A 71 3.94 6.84 6.92
N ARG A 72 2.79 6.15 7.15
CA ARG A 72 1.85 6.56 8.19
C ARG A 72 2.43 6.35 9.60
N CYS A 73 3.06 5.21 9.84
CA CYS A 73 3.79 4.95 11.09
C CYS A 73 4.92 5.95 11.28
N PHE A 74 5.68 6.23 10.22
CA PHE A 74 6.78 7.20 10.23
C PHE A 74 6.29 8.60 10.62
N ALA A 75 5.25 9.10 9.97
CA ALA A 75 4.70 10.42 10.23
C ALA A 75 4.23 10.57 11.69
N LYS A 76 3.55 9.54 12.21
CA LYS A 76 3.17 9.51 13.62
C LYS A 76 4.40 9.50 14.54
N TYR A 77 5.39 8.67 14.24
CA TYR A 77 6.59 8.54 15.07
C TYR A 77 7.34 9.86 15.17
N VAL A 78 7.67 10.50 14.04
CA VAL A 78 8.48 11.73 14.02
C VAL A 78 7.77 12.92 14.67
N TYR A 79 6.44 12.98 14.57
CA TYR A 79 5.65 14.01 15.22
C TYR A 79 5.53 13.75 16.74
N ASP A 80 5.11 12.56 17.15
CA ASP A 80 4.87 12.22 18.55
C ASP A 80 6.14 12.25 19.43
N ASN A 81 7.31 12.09 18.81
CA ASN A 81 8.63 12.16 19.48
C ASN A 81 9.32 13.52 19.32
N GLY A 82 8.65 14.52 18.74
CA GLY A 82 9.19 15.89 18.62
C GLY A 82 10.36 16.03 17.66
N ILE A 83 10.56 15.09 16.73
CA ILE A 83 11.56 15.20 15.66
C ILE A 83 11.10 16.25 14.65
N ILE A 84 9.79 16.27 14.37
CA ILE A 84 9.09 17.26 13.54
C ILE A 84 7.96 17.87 14.37
N ASP A 85 7.84 19.20 14.33
CA ASP A 85 6.78 19.97 15.03
C ASP A 85 5.67 20.48 14.12
N LYS A 86 5.78 20.22 12.81
CA LYS A 86 4.81 20.63 11.79
C LYS A 86 3.76 19.54 11.58
N LYS A 87 2.49 19.94 11.42
CA LYS A 87 1.40 19.02 11.08
C LYS A 87 1.39 18.55 9.62
N GLU A 88 2.08 19.26 8.73
CA GLU A 88 2.35 18.89 7.34
C GLU A 88 3.82 19.13 7.06
N PHE A 89 4.52 18.11 6.57
CA PHE A 89 5.96 18.16 6.39
C PHE A 89 6.40 17.29 5.21
N ALA A 90 7.60 17.54 4.70
CA ALA A 90 8.18 16.81 3.59
C ALA A 90 9.04 15.66 4.10
N VAL A 91 8.85 14.47 3.54
CA VAL A 91 9.64 13.27 3.80
C VAL A 91 10.31 12.81 2.52
N GLU A 92 11.65 12.77 2.52
CA GLU A 92 12.42 12.18 1.44
C GLU A 92 12.31 10.65 1.51
N THR A 93 11.98 10.02 0.38
CA THR A 93 11.99 8.57 0.19
C THR A 93 12.67 8.23 -1.13
N LEU A 94 12.98 6.97 -1.39
CA LEU A 94 13.51 6.55 -2.69
C LEU A 94 12.50 6.74 -3.84
N ALA A 95 11.19 6.74 -3.54
CA ALA A 95 10.13 7.06 -4.52
C ALA A 95 9.94 8.57 -4.75
N GLY A 96 10.69 9.43 -4.03
CA GLY A 96 10.56 10.88 -4.10
C GLY A 96 10.10 11.53 -2.80
N ILE A 97 9.66 12.79 -2.88
CA ILE A 97 9.20 13.54 -1.72
C ILE A 97 7.74 13.26 -1.44
N MET A 98 7.46 12.69 -0.27
CA MET A 98 6.12 12.49 0.26
C MET A 98 5.74 13.63 1.21
N LYS A 99 4.46 13.99 1.25
CA LYS A 99 3.95 15.06 2.14
C LYS A 99 2.82 14.53 3.02
N PRO A 100 3.15 13.82 4.10
CA PRO A 100 2.16 13.43 5.09
C PRO A 100 1.58 14.65 5.80
N LYS A 101 0.28 14.56 6.14
CA LYS A 101 -0.42 15.48 7.01
C LYS A 101 -0.96 14.71 8.21
N VAL A 102 -0.63 15.17 9.43
CA VAL A 102 -1.07 14.54 10.66
C VAL A 102 -2.23 15.31 11.28
N THR A 103 -3.19 14.58 11.83
CA THR A 103 -4.23 15.09 12.71
C THR A 103 -3.89 14.66 14.13
N VAL A 104 -3.88 15.62 15.05
CA VAL A 104 -3.51 15.40 16.45
C VAL A 104 -4.80 15.29 17.28
N GLY A 105 -4.88 14.26 18.12
CA GLY A 105 -5.96 14.06 19.07
C GLY A 105 -5.83 14.94 20.31
N ASP A 106 -6.82 14.81 21.19
CA ASP A 106 -6.89 15.59 22.45
C ASP A 106 -5.75 15.26 23.42
N ASP A 107 -5.15 14.08 23.28
CA ASP A 107 -3.99 13.61 24.04
C ASP A 107 -2.65 14.19 23.55
N GLY A 108 -2.68 15.04 22.52
CA GLY A 108 -1.49 15.62 21.91
C GLY A 108 -0.72 14.65 21.00
N LYS A 109 -1.24 13.46 20.74
CA LYS A 109 -0.65 12.45 19.85
C LYS A 109 -1.36 12.39 18.52
N VAL A 110 -0.66 11.93 17.48
CA VAL A 110 -1.25 11.74 16.15
C VAL A 110 -2.32 10.65 16.21
N SER A 111 -3.54 11.01 15.84
CA SER A 111 -4.70 10.10 15.73
C SER A 111 -4.93 9.63 14.29
N LEU A 112 -4.61 10.48 13.27
CA LEU A 112 -4.81 10.17 11.86
C LEU A 112 -3.65 10.70 11.02
N VAL A 113 -3.31 9.98 9.96
CA VAL A 113 -2.30 10.40 8.97
C VAL A 113 -2.92 10.36 7.58
N THR A 114 -2.90 11.51 6.90
CA THR A 114 -3.33 11.64 5.51
C THR A 114 -2.13 11.62 4.59
N ILE A 115 -2.16 10.76 3.56
CA ILE A 115 -1.11 10.66 2.55
C ILE A 115 -1.73 10.88 1.16
N ASN A 116 -1.12 11.77 0.37
CA ASN A 116 -1.45 11.87 -1.04
C ASN A 116 -0.71 10.76 -1.80
N MET A 117 -1.47 9.78 -2.30
CA MET A 117 -0.95 8.62 -3.01
C MET A 117 -0.77 8.87 -4.52
N GLY A 118 -0.93 10.12 -4.98
CA GLY A 118 -0.79 10.51 -6.38
C GLY A 118 -2.08 10.32 -7.19
N LYS A 119 -1.91 10.20 -8.51
CA LYS A 119 -3.04 10.03 -9.45
C LYS A 119 -3.11 8.60 -9.96
N PRO A 120 -4.31 8.02 -10.11
CA PRO A 120 -4.48 6.75 -10.80
C PRO A 120 -4.30 6.93 -12.31
N PHE A 121 -3.81 5.90 -12.98
CA PHE A 121 -3.83 5.78 -14.43
C PHE A 121 -4.73 4.62 -14.82
N THR A 122 -5.68 4.87 -15.71
CA THR A 122 -6.72 3.91 -16.09
C THR A 122 -6.52 3.31 -17.48
N ASP A 123 -5.63 3.89 -18.28
CA ASP A 123 -5.34 3.37 -19.60
C ASP A 123 -4.57 2.05 -19.52
N ARG A 124 -5.01 1.08 -20.30
CA ARG A 124 -4.48 -0.29 -20.36
C ARG A 124 -2.97 -0.35 -20.54
N ALA A 125 -2.42 0.49 -21.42
CA ALA A 125 -0.99 0.53 -21.68
C ALA A 125 -0.17 0.99 -20.46
N GLN A 126 -0.74 1.88 -19.65
CA GLN A 126 -0.10 2.35 -18.41
C GLN A 126 -0.19 1.33 -17.27
N ILE A 127 -1.25 0.48 -17.27
CA ILE A 127 -1.44 -0.61 -16.29
C ILE A 127 -0.48 -1.79 -16.53
N PRO A 128 0.33 -1.82 -17.55
CA PRO A 128 0.85 -2.84 -18.45
C PRO A 128 -0.04 -4.10 -18.55
N MET A 129 -1.22 -3.93 -19.13
CA MET A 129 -2.18 -4.99 -19.40
C MET A 129 -2.35 -5.15 -20.92
N GLU A 130 -2.36 -6.36 -21.43
CA GLU A 130 -2.57 -6.68 -22.85
C GLU A 130 -4.05 -6.52 -23.25
N GLY A 131 -4.29 -6.15 -24.50
CA GLY A 131 -5.60 -5.98 -25.09
C GLY A 131 -5.80 -4.64 -25.80
N PRO A 132 -7.04 -4.31 -26.21
CA PRO A 132 -7.33 -3.06 -26.92
C PRO A 132 -7.07 -1.84 -26.05
N SER A 133 -6.66 -0.72 -26.66
CA SER A 133 -6.40 0.53 -25.93
C SER A 133 -7.65 1.07 -25.24
N GLY A 134 -7.44 1.79 -24.14
CA GLY A 134 -8.50 2.43 -23.36
C GLY A 134 -8.56 1.96 -21.89
N PRO A 135 -9.52 2.48 -21.13
CA PRO A 135 -9.69 2.11 -19.73
C PRO A 135 -10.23 0.68 -19.58
N VAL A 136 -9.85 0.02 -18.51
CA VAL A 136 -10.32 -1.32 -18.14
C VAL A 136 -11.34 -1.16 -17.01
N ILE A 137 -12.64 -1.06 -17.38
CA ILE A 137 -13.74 -0.86 -16.43
C ILE A 137 -14.82 -1.89 -16.74
N ASP A 138 -15.16 -2.72 -15.75
CA ASP A 138 -16.20 -3.77 -15.85
C ASP A 138 -16.01 -4.72 -17.04
N GLU A 139 -14.77 -5.05 -17.36
CA GLU A 139 -14.41 -5.89 -18.50
C GLU A 139 -14.45 -7.37 -18.12
N PRO A 140 -15.13 -8.23 -18.92
CA PRO A 140 -15.19 -9.66 -18.62
C PRO A 140 -13.87 -10.35 -18.93
N ILE A 141 -13.41 -11.19 -18.01
CA ILE A 141 -12.34 -12.17 -18.20
C ILE A 141 -12.81 -13.56 -17.78
N GLU A 142 -12.16 -14.59 -18.29
CA GLU A 142 -12.47 -15.98 -17.95
C GLU A 142 -11.34 -16.61 -17.15
N ILE A 143 -11.66 -17.16 -15.97
CA ILE A 143 -10.74 -17.92 -15.12
C ILE A 143 -11.45 -19.24 -14.77
N ASP A 144 -10.85 -20.37 -15.14
CA ASP A 144 -11.36 -21.72 -14.89
C ASP A 144 -12.81 -21.92 -15.37
N GLY A 145 -13.17 -21.37 -16.54
CA GLY A 145 -14.50 -21.47 -17.13
C GLY A 145 -15.56 -20.59 -16.45
N LYS A 146 -15.16 -19.72 -15.52
CA LYS A 146 -16.06 -18.75 -14.87
C LYS A 146 -15.70 -17.34 -15.31
N THR A 147 -16.72 -16.57 -15.70
CA THR A 147 -16.57 -15.17 -16.07
C THR A 147 -16.52 -14.28 -14.83
N TYR A 148 -15.54 -13.38 -14.79
CA TYR A 148 -15.41 -12.32 -13.80
C TYR A 148 -15.32 -10.97 -14.51
N ASN A 149 -16.06 -10.00 -14.05
CA ASN A 149 -15.92 -8.62 -14.51
C ASN A 149 -14.84 -7.94 -13.68
N ILE A 150 -13.85 -7.36 -14.35
CA ILE A 150 -12.72 -6.71 -13.71
C ILE A 150 -12.65 -5.22 -14.05
N THR A 151 -12.15 -4.47 -13.10
CA THR A 151 -11.66 -3.10 -13.30
C THR A 151 -10.19 -3.09 -12.94
N SER A 152 -9.35 -2.46 -13.78
CA SER A 152 -7.91 -2.39 -13.54
C SER A 152 -7.40 -0.97 -13.67
N LEU A 153 -6.44 -0.61 -12.83
CA LEU A 153 -5.76 0.69 -12.86
C LEU A 153 -4.35 0.60 -12.27
N LEU A 154 -3.52 1.58 -12.58
CA LEU A 154 -2.22 1.74 -11.95
C LEU A 154 -2.33 2.78 -10.82
N MET A 155 -2.01 2.35 -9.58
CA MET A 155 -1.87 3.21 -8.41
C MET A 155 -0.48 2.98 -7.80
N GLY A 156 0.54 3.55 -8.45
CA GLY A 156 1.95 3.22 -8.18
C GLY A 156 2.35 1.85 -8.73
N VAL A 157 1.54 0.82 -8.48
CA VAL A 157 1.65 -0.54 -9.03
C VAL A 157 0.33 -0.97 -9.65
N PRO A 158 0.31 -2.00 -10.53
CA PRO A 158 -0.93 -2.51 -11.12
C PRO A 158 -1.87 -3.09 -10.06
N HIS A 159 -3.13 -2.65 -10.09
CA HIS A 159 -4.22 -3.19 -9.30
C HIS A 159 -5.39 -3.58 -10.18
N THR A 160 -5.88 -4.78 -9.97
CA THR A 160 -7.11 -5.30 -10.58
C THR A 160 -8.11 -5.60 -9.48
N MET A 161 -9.38 -5.34 -9.72
CA MET A 161 -10.45 -5.64 -8.78
C MET A 161 -11.63 -6.31 -9.48
N THR A 162 -12.31 -7.17 -8.73
CA THR A 162 -13.62 -7.74 -9.10
C THR A 162 -14.58 -7.56 -7.94
N TYR A 163 -15.85 -7.32 -8.26
CA TYR A 163 -16.88 -7.06 -7.25
C TYR A 163 -17.62 -8.36 -6.92
N VAL A 164 -17.73 -8.63 -5.62
CA VAL A 164 -18.35 -9.84 -5.09
C VAL A 164 -19.45 -9.50 -4.10
N LYS A 165 -20.40 -10.42 -3.89
CA LYS A 165 -21.50 -10.20 -2.93
C LYS A 165 -21.02 -10.32 -1.48
N ASP A 166 -20.07 -11.21 -1.22
CA ASP A 166 -19.51 -11.47 0.10
C ASP A 166 -18.02 -11.74 -0.06
N VAL A 167 -17.20 -10.84 0.42
CA VAL A 167 -15.75 -10.92 0.30
C VAL A 167 -15.15 -11.97 1.23
N ASP A 168 -15.82 -12.27 2.36
CA ASP A 168 -15.36 -13.28 3.31
C ASP A 168 -15.59 -14.71 2.80
N ALA A 169 -16.48 -14.88 1.83
CA ALA A 169 -16.71 -16.18 1.16
C ALA A 169 -15.73 -16.47 0.03
N VAL A 170 -14.82 -15.54 -0.29
CA VAL A 170 -13.82 -15.71 -1.35
C VAL A 170 -12.63 -16.53 -0.84
N ASP A 171 -12.33 -17.65 -1.52
CA ASP A 171 -11.05 -18.33 -1.30
C ASP A 171 -9.91 -17.54 -1.98
N LEU A 172 -9.28 -16.68 -1.18
CA LEU A 172 -8.21 -15.79 -1.62
C LEU A 172 -6.97 -16.57 -2.05
N HIS A 173 -6.69 -17.72 -1.41
CA HIS A 173 -5.53 -18.54 -1.72
C HIS A 173 -5.72 -19.36 -3.01
N GLU A 174 -6.96 -19.69 -3.35
CA GLU A 174 -7.27 -20.34 -4.62
C GLU A 174 -7.31 -19.36 -5.78
N LEU A 175 -8.05 -18.25 -5.63
CA LEU A 175 -8.31 -17.32 -6.74
C LEU A 175 -7.20 -16.28 -6.95
N GLY A 176 -6.58 -15.81 -5.86
CA GLY A 176 -5.55 -14.74 -5.92
C GLY A 176 -4.43 -15.04 -6.91
N PRO A 177 -3.76 -16.22 -6.85
CA PRO A 177 -2.69 -16.58 -7.79
C PRO A 177 -3.15 -16.64 -9.25
N LYS A 178 -4.40 -17.07 -9.50
CA LYS A 178 -4.95 -17.20 -10.86
C LYS A 178 -5.16 -15.83 -11.51
N PHE A 179 -5.64 -14.85 -10.72
CA PHE A 179 -5.76 -13.47 -11.18
C PHE A 179 -4.38 -12.79 -11.30
N GLU A 180 -3.49 -12.97 -10.30
CA GLU A 180 -2.14 -12.39 -10.32
C GLU A 180 -1.41 -12.70 -11.61
N THR A 181 -1.52 -13.98 -12.06
CA THR A 181 -0.80 -14.52 -13.22
C THR A 181 -1.66 -14.63 -14.48
N TYR A 182 -2.84 -14.02 -14.51
CA TYR A 182 -3.71 -14.07 -15.68
C TYR A 182 -3.00 -13.53 -16.92
N LYS A 183 -3.20 -14.20 -18.05
CA LYS A 183 -2.46 -13.96 -19.31
C LYS A 183 -2.41 -12.51 -19.79
N ALA A 184 -3.45 -11.71 -19.46
CA ALA A 184 -3.47 -10.30 -19.83
C ALA A 184 -2.54 -9.41 -19.00
N PHE A 185 -1.94 -9.93 -17.93
CA PHE A 185 -1.00 -9.18 -17.06
C PHE A 185 0.43 -9.69 -17.18
N PRO A 186 1.21 -9.30 -18.22
CA PRO A 186 2.57 -9.81 -18.45
C PRO A 186 3.54 -9.48 -17.30
N ARG A 187 3.24 -8.44 -16.52
CA ARG A 187 4.00 -8.04 -15.32
C ARG A 187 3.28 -8.37 -14.03
N LYS A 188 2.26 -9.26 -14.09
CA LYS A 188 1.37 -9.60 -12.98
C LYS A 188 0.60 -8.39 -12.43
N THR A 189 -0.38 -8.63 -11.57
CA THR A 189 -1.19 -7.59 -10.92
C THR A 189 -1.43 -7.92 -9.46
N ASN A 190 -1.69 -6.91 -8.63
CA ASN A 190 -2.30 -7.09 -7.32
C ASN A 190 -3.80 -7.30 -7.54
N MET A 191 -4.37 -8.35 -6.95
CA MET A 191 -5.79 -8.64 -7.07
C MET A 191 -6.55 -8.23 -5.82
N ASN A 192 -7.67 -7.54 -6.01
CA ASN A 192 -8.53 -7.09 -4.93
C ASN A 192 -9.96 -7.63 -5.16
N PHE A 193 -10.49 -8.33 -4.17
CA PHE A 193 -11.90 -8.71 -4.13
C PHE A 193 -12.64 -7.67 -3.31
N VAL A 194 -13.70 -7.07 -3.90
CA VAL A 194 -14.37 -5.90 -3.33
C VAL A 194 -15.84 -6.23 -3.10
N GLN A 195 -16.30 -6.03 -1.88
CA GLN A 195 -17.71 -6.01 -1.54
C GLN A 195 -18.15 -4.57 -1.31
N VAL A 196 -19.15 -4.12 -2.05
CA VAL A 196 -19.79 -2.83 -1.83
C VAL A 196 -20.81 -2.99 -0.70
N ILE A 197 -20.59 -2.30 0.41
CA ILE A 197 -21.50 -2.31 1.56
C ILE A 197 -22.61 -1.27 1.35
N ASP A 198 -22.21 -0.05 0.99
CA ASP A 198 -23.09 1.07 0.64
C ASP A 198 -22.35 2.06 -0.29
N ASP A 199 -22.92 3.22 -0.56
CA ASP A 199 -22.35 4.25 -1.43
C ASP A 199 -21.13 4.98 -0.84
N HIS A 200 -20.77 4.69 0.40
CA HIS A 200 -19.63 5.27 1.14
C HIS A 200 -18.67 4.23 1.71
N THR A 201 -19.01 2.93 1.67
CA THR A 201 -18.25 1.89 2.35
C THR A 201 -18.03 0.68 1.43
N ILE A 202 -16.77 0.24 1.34
CA ILE A 202 -16.39 -1.01 0.68
C ILE A 202 -15.56 -1.88 1.65
N LYS A 203 -15.65 -3.20 1.49
CA LYS A 203 -14.80 -4.16 2.18
C LYS A 203 -13.92 -4.87 1.16
N VAL A 204 -12.60 -4.99 1.45
CA VAL A 204 -11.62 -5.45 0.47
C VAL A 204 -10.72 -6.53 1.06
N HIS A 205 -10.56 -7.63 0.31
CA HIS A 205 -9.49 -8.59 0.53
C HIS A 205 -8.50 -8.53 -0.62
N THR A 206 -7.20 -8.45 -0.30
CA THR A 206 -6.15 -8.25 -1.29
C THR A 206 -5.19 -9.44 -1.36
N TRP A 207 -4.89 -9.84 -2.57
CA TRP A 207 -3.76 -10.69 -2.91
C TRP A 207 -2.69 -9.84 -3.59
N GLU A 208 -1.59 -9.60 -2.88
CA GLU A 208 -0.51 -8.77 -3.40
C GLU A 208 0.46 -9.59 -4.26
N ARG A 209 0.85 -9.01 -5.36
CA ARG A 209 1.84 -9.56 -6.31
C ARG A 209 3.16 -9.87 -5.61
N GLY A 210 3.49 -11.15 -5.53
CA GLY A 210 4.72 -11.64 -4.91
C GLY A 210 4.71 -11.74 -3.38
N ALA A 211 3.66 -11.23 -2.71
CA ALA A 211 3.52 -11.32 -1.25
C ALA A 211 2.34 -12.21 -0.81
N GLY A 212 1.35 -12.43 -1.69
CA GLY A 212 0.19 -13.25 -1.38
C GLY A 212 -0.90 -12.50 -0.62
N ALA A 213 -1.66 -13.22 0.21
CA ALA A 213 -2.70 -12.63 1.04
C ALA A 213 -2.09 -11.70 2.09
N THR A 214 -2.51 -10.43 2.10
CA THR A 214 -2.08 -9.42 3.07
C THR A 214 -3.27 -8.83 3.80
N LEU A 215 -3.04 -8.38 5.03
CA LEU A 215 -4.09 -7.80 5.86
C LEU A 215 -4.54 -6.41 5.37
N ALA A 216 -3.67 -5.70 4.66
CA ALA A 216 -4.01 -4.40 4.07
C ALA A 216 -2.94 -3.93 3.07
N CYS A 217 -3.42 -3.34 1.98
CA CYS A 217 -2.62 -2.71 0.95
C CYS A 217 -3.06 -1.26 0.74
N GLY A 218 -2.21 -0.29 1.10
CA GLY A 218 -2.57 1.14 0.99
C GLY A 218 -2.87 1.59 -0.44
N THR A 219 -2.06 1.15 -1.42
CA THR A 219 -2.31 1.41 -2.85
C THR A 219 -3.53 0.65 -3.35
N GLY A 220 -3.76 -0.57 -2.84
CA GLY A 220 -4.94 -1.37 -3.13
C GLY A 220 -6.23 -0.70 -2.65
N SER A 221 -6.25 -0.18 -1.43
CA SER A 221 -7.39 0.58 -0.88
C SER A 221 -7.72 1.80 -1.76
N CYS A 222 -6.70 2.58 -2.14
CA CYS A 222 -6.88 3.71 -3.05
C CYS A 222 -7.40 3.27 -4.42
N ALA A 223 -6.85 2.19 -4.98
CA ALA A 223 -7.28 1.65 -6.26
C ALA A 223 -8.75 1.18 -6.21
N CYS A 224 -9.14 0.48 -5.14
CA CYS A 224 -10.51 0.00 -4.95
C CYS A 224 -11.51 1.15 -4.79
N ALA A 225 -11.15 2.21 -4.06
CA ALA A 225 -11.98 3.41 -3.95
C ALA A 225 -12.21 4.07 -5.32
N VAL A 226 -11.11 4.25 -6.10
CA VAL A 226 -11.20 4.80 -7.47
C VAL A 226 -12.02 3.88 -8.39
N GLY A 227 -11.75 2.58 -8.38
CA GLY A 227 -12.47 1.61 -9.20
C GLY A 227 -13.96 1.56 -8.88
N SER A 228 -14.34 1.62 -7.60
CA SER A 228 -15.73 1.66 -7.17
C SER A 228 -16.46 2.92 -7.62
N PHE A 229 -15.77 4.06 -7.57
CA PHE A 229 -16.28 5.33 -8.13
C PHE A 229 -16.46 5.24 -9.66
N LEU A 230 -15.49 4.70 -10.38
CA LEU A 230 -15.56 4.58 -11.84
C LEU A 230 -16.68 3.64 -12.31
N ASN A 231 -17.02 2.63 -11.52
CA ASN A 231 -18.15 1.72 -11.78
C ASN A 231 -19.49 2.28 -11.27
N GLY A 232 -19.50 3.47 -10.64
CA GLY A 232 -20.72 4.11 -10.15
C GLY A 232 -21.30 3.47 -8.88
N PHE A 233 -20.51 2.66 -8.16
CA PHE A 233 -20.95 2.00 -6.94
C PHE A 233 -20.85 2.90 -5.71
N THR A 234 -19.89 3.84 -5.72
CA THR A 234 -19.64 4.74 -4.57
C THR A 234 -19.41 6.17 -5.00
N GLY A 235 -19.48 7.10 -4.03
CA GLY A 235 -19.00 8.47 -4.19
C GLY A 235 -17.46 8.56 -4.24
N ARG A 236 -16.94 9.79 -4.17
CA ARG A 236 -15.48 10.05 -4.18
C ARG A 236 -14.82 9.91 -2.81
N SER A 237 -15.60 9.86 -1.75
CA SER A 237 -15.14 9.63 -0.37
C SER A 237 -15.65 8.27 0.06
N VAL A 238 -14.74 7.36 0.36
CA VAL A 238 -15.05 5.95 0.60
C VAL A 238 -14.25 5.44 1.79
N ASP A 239 -14.93 4.82 2.73
CA ASP A 239 -14.34 4.05 3.80
C ASP A 239 -14.00 2.64 3.29
N VAL A 240 -12.73 2.26 3.38
CA VAL A 240 -12.23 0.95 2.94
C VAL A 240 -11.89 0.11 4.17
N GLN A 241 -12.64 -0.98 4.34
CA GLN A 241 -12.48 -1.95 5.43
C GLN A 241 -11.68 -3.16 4.99
#